data_65342e8b46afcd5522fbc8512ed5518c
#
_entry.id   65342e8b46afcd5522fbc8512ed5518c
#
_cell.length_a   1.000
_cell.length_b   1.000
_cell.length_c   1.000
_cell.angle_alpha   90.00
_cell.angle_beta   90.00
_cell.angle_gamma   90.00
#
_symmetry.space_group_name_H-M   'P 1'
#
loop_
_entity.id
_entity.type
_entity.pdbx_description
1 polymer ?
#
loop_
_entity_poly.entity_id
_entity_poly.type
_entity_poly.pdbx_seq_one_letter_code
_entity_poly.pdbx_strand_id
1 'polypeptide(L)'
;TKELTEFIGGCGAGRVYAAIEPEGTVTPCVFLPYPVGNLRIKSFWDIWMDPFMENFRNRDRLKGFCGKCPYKLICGGCRARAYNYFGDVLAPDPGCIYNSAEWRKLQEDILRIKVKVSPLAFK
;
A
#
# COMPACT_ATOMS: atom_id res chain seq x y z
N THR A 1 18.91 -7.01 -17.44
CA THR A 1 17.53 -6.55 -17.65
C THR A 1 16.56 -7.03 -16.59
N LYS A 2 16.62 -8.30 -16.18
CA LYS A 2 15.77 -8.84 -15.11
C LYS A 2 16.04 -8.13 -13.79
N GLU A 3 17.28 -7.99 -13.39
CA GLU A 3 17.71 -7.31 -12.17
C GLU A 3 17.24 -5.84 -12.15
N LEU A 4 17.35 -5.14 -13.28
CA LEU A 4 16.86 -3.78 -13.42
C LEU A 4 15.34 -3.70 -13.29
N THR A 5 14.63 -4.65 -13.90
CA THR A 5 13.16 -4.74 -13.81
C THR A 5 12.70 -5.01 -12.38
N GLU A 6 13.40 -5.87 -11.66
CA GLU A 6 13.14 -6.14 -10.23
C GLU A 6 13.45 -4.91 -9.36
N PHE A 7 14.45 -4.12 -9.74
CA PHE A 7 14.83 -2.91 -9.01
C PHE A 7 13.84 -1.75 -9.20
N ILE A 8 13.44 -1.44 -10.42
CA ILE A 8 12.56 -0.30 -10.73
C ILE A 8 11.11 -0.69 -11.05
N GLY A 9 10.84 -1.95 -11.29
CA GLY A 9 9.51 -2.42 -11.70
C GLY A 9 8.47 -2.37 -10.58
N GLY A 10 7.21 -2.16 -10.98
CA GLY A 10 6.05 -2.20 -10.11
C GLY A 10 5.96 -1.07 -9.10
N CYS A 11 5.48 -1.37 -7.90
CA CYS A 11 5.31 -0.38 -6.86
C CYS A 11 6.65 0.13 -6.32
N GLY A 12 6.94 1.41 -6.54
CA GLY A 12 8.14 2.09 -6.06
C GLY A 12 8.02 2.77 -4.70
N ALA A 13 6.84 2.76 -4.10
CA ALA A 13 6.56 3.38 -2.81
C ALA A 13 7.55 2.91 -1.73
N GLY A 14 8.18 3.83 -1.01
CA GLY A 14 9.13 3.52 0.07
C GLY A 14 10.38 2.74 -0.35
N ARG A 15 10.53 2.47 -1.65
CA ARG A 15 11.61 1.67 -2.23
C ARG A 15 12.51 2.48 -3.17
N VAL A 16 11.93 3.21 -4.10
CA VAL A 16 12.66 4.07 -5.06
C VAL A 16 12.24 5.53 -4.96
N TYR A 17 11.14 5.83 -4.28
CA TYR A 17 10.70 7.20 -4.01
C TYR A 17 9.90 7.29 -2.71
N ALA A 18 9.70 8.50 -2.24
CA ALA A 18 8.77 8.87 -1.19
C ALA A 18 8.09 10.19 -1.56
N ALA A 19 6.99 10.53 -0.91
CA ALA A 19 6.34 11.82 -1.05
C ALA A 19 6.61 12.68 0.18
N ILE A 20 6.74 13.99 -0.03
CA ILE A 20 6.93 15.00 1.01
C ILE A 20 5.78 15.99 0.90
N GLU A 21 4.99 16.10 1.96
CA GLU A 21 3.90 17.05 2.03
C GLU A 21 4.40 18.46 2.40
N PRO A 22 3.62 19.53 2.13
CA PRO A 22 4.09 20.90 2.35
C PRO A 22 4.55 21.21 3.78
N GLU A 23 3.97 20.56 4.78
CA GLU A 23 4.36 20.70 6.19
C GLU A 23 5.56 19.86 6.60
N GLY A 24 6.16 19.13 5.65
CA GLY A 24 7.35 18.31 5.88
C GLY A 24 7.08 16.84 6.22
N THR A 25 5.83 16.41 6.27
CA THR A 25 5.47 15.00 6.47
C THR A 25 5.94 14.15 5.29
N VAL A 26 6.62 13.05 5.59
CA VAL A 26 7.07 12.07 4.58
C VAL A 26 6.18 10.85 4.60
N THR A 27 5.65 10.51 3.44
CA THR A 27 4.85 9.31 3.21
C THR A 27 5.53 8.40 2.17
N PRO A 28 5.30 7.08 2.19
CA PRO A 28 5.93 6.17 1.21
C PRO A 28 5.52 6.45 -0.23
N CYS A 29 4.33 7.00 -0.43
CA CYS A 29 3.75 7.32 -1.75
C CYS A 29 2.75 8.45 -1.59
N VAL A 30 2.61 9.29 -2.62
CA VAL A 30 1.62 10.39 -2.66
C VAL A 30 0.18 9.90 -2.44
N PHE A 31 -0.14 8.67 -2.82
CA PHE A 31 -1.46 8.07 -2.66
C PHE A 31 -1.63 7.27 -1.35
N LEU A 32 -0.59 7.20 -0.52
CA LEU A 32 -0.60 6.45 0.73
C LEU A 32 -0.56 7.42 1.91
N PRO A 33 -1.71 7.70 2.55
CA PRO A 33 -1.79 8.68 3.64
C PRO A 33 -1.28 8.08 4.97
N TYR A 34 -0.04 7.60 4.96
CA TYR A 34 0.63 7.04 6.13
C TYR A 34 1.89 7.84 6.44
N PRO A 35 1.88 8.70 7.46
CA PRO A 35 3.06 9.47 7.84
C PRO A 35 4.10 8.56 8.47
N VAL A 36 5.31 8.51 7.87
CA VAL A 36 6.45 7.78 8.42
C VAL A 36 7.29 8.68 9.33
N GLY A 37 7.38 9.94 9.00
CA GLY A 37 8.09 10.93 9.79
C GLY A 37 7.91 12.33 9.24
N ASN A 38 8.57 13.31 9.86
CA ASN A 38 8.52 14.70 9.46
C ASN A 38 9.94 15.29 9.38
N LEU A 39 10.26 15.95 8.29
CA LEU A 39 11.57 16.55 8.02
C LEU A 39 11.92 17.70 8.96
N ARG A 40 10.96 18.24 9.68
CA ARG A 40 11.20 19.25 10.74
C ARG A 40 11.75 18.64 12.02
N ILE A 41 11.62 17.32 12.19
CA ILE A 41 11.97 16.58 13.40
C ILE A 41 13.15 15.63 13.16
N LYS A 42 13.18 14.96 11.99
CA LYS A 42 14.16 13.94 11.62
C LYS A 42 14.77 14.24 10.26
N SER A 43 15.99 13.74 10.01
CA SER A 43 16.58 13.75 8.67
C SER A 43 15.78 12.86 7.70
N PHE A 44 15.84 13.18 6.41
CA PHE A 44 15.23 12.31 5.39
C PHE A 44 15.80 10.88 5.46
N TRP A 45 17.08 10.74 5.71
CA TRP A 45 17.73 9.44 5.81
C TRP A 45 17.17 8.59 6.98
N ASP A 46 16.96 9.19 8.14
CA ASP A 46 16.37 8.49 9.29
C ASP A 46 14.93 8.02 8.99
N ILE A 47 14.16 8.85 8.30
CA ILE A 47 12.79 8.50 7.87
C ILE A 47 12.83 7.40 6.81
N TRP A 48 13.75 7.51 5.83
CA TRP A 48 13.93 6.53 4.76
C TRP A 48 14.34 5.16 5.30
N MET A 49 15.10 5.13 6.38
CA MET A 49 15.56 3.92 7.06
C MET A 49 14.61 3.43 8.16
N ASP A 50 13.46 4.06 8.32
CA ASP A 50 12.46 3.62 9.29
C ASP A 50 12.05 2.16 8.99
N PRO A 51 11.92 1.30 10.03
CA PRO A 51 11.52 -0.10 9.86
C PRO A 51 10.21 -0.31 9.10
N PHE A 52 9.30 0.64 9.15
CA PHE A 52 8.06 0.58 8.37
C PHE A 52 8.31 0.53 6.85
N MET A 53 9.37 1.19 6.37
CA MET A 53 9.74 1.20 4.96
C MET A 53 10.12 -0.20 4.43
N GLU A 54 10.55 -1.12 5.29
CA GLU A 54 10.84 -2.50 4.91
C GLU A 54 9.61 -3.26 4.38
N ASN A 55 8.42 -2.86 4.75
CA ASN A 55 7.18 -3.43 4.20
C ASN A 55 7.05 -3.24 2.69
N PHE A 56 7.72 -2.22 2.14
CA PHE A 56 7.73 -1.92 0.69
C PHE A 56 8.93 -2.57 -0.03
N ARG A 57 10.01 -2.82 0.68
CA ARG A 57 11.26 -3.36 0.14
C ARG A 57 11.29 -4.87 0.16
N ASN A 58 10.83 -5.48 1.24
CA ASN A 58 10.76 -6.93 1.38
C ASN A 58 9.39 -7.46 0.94
N ARG A 59 9.30 -7.85 -0.32
CA ARG A 59 8.06 -8.37 -0.91
C ARG A 59 7.68 -9.78 -0.44
N ASP A 60 8.52 -10.46 0.30
CA ASP A 60 8.19 -11.73 0.96
C ASP A 60 7.21 -11.54 2.13
N ARG A 61 7.07 -10.31 2.63
CA ARG A 61 6.08 -9.94 3.64
C ARG A 61 4.66 -9.81 3.08
N LEU A 62 4.48 -9.72 1.77
CA LEU A 62 3.17 -9.57 1.14
C LEU A 62 2.26 -10.74 1.46
N LYS A 63 0.99 -10.42 1.75
CA LYS A 63 -0.05 -11.38 2.12
C LYS A 63 -0.86 -11.82 0.90
N GLY A 64 -1.63 -12.91 1.06
CA GLY A 64 -2.53 -13.43 0.05
C GLY A 64 -1.81 -13.80 -1.24
N PHE A 65 -2.49 -13.66 -2.37
CA PHE A 65 -1.92 -14.03 -3.66
C PHE A 65 -0.70 -13.18 -4.04
N CYS A 66 -0.64 -11.91 -3.66
CA CYS A 66 0.52 -11.06 -3.94
C CYS A 66 1.82 -11.65 -3.36
N GLY A 67 1.75 -12.29 -2.19
CA GLY A 67 2.90 -12.91 -1.53
C GLY A 67 3.46 -14.15 -2.24
N LYS A 68 2.63 -14.86 -2.99
CA LYS A 68 2.98 -16.07 -3.77
C LYS A 68 2.89 -15.89 -5.29
N CYS A 69 2.64 -14.66 -5.73
CA CYS A 69 2.56 -14.34 -7.15
C CYS A 69 3.91 -14.53 -7.84
N PRO A 70 3.96 -15.17 -9.03
CA PRO A 70 5.22 -15.31 -9.79
C PRO A 70 5.79 -13.95 -10.21
N TYR A 71 4.99 -12.90 -10.27
CA TYR A 71 5.42 -11.53 -10.62
C TYR A 71 5.69 -10.64 -9.39
N LYS A 72 5.74 -11.21 -8.20
CA LYS A 72 5.91 -10.50 -6.93
C LYS A 72 7.06 -9.49 -6.95
N LEU A 73 8.22 -9.88 -7.47
CA LEU A 73 9.43 -9.04 -7.50
C LEU A 73 9.35 -7.94 -8.57
N ILE A 74 8.59 -8.15 -9.62
CA ILE A 74 8.42 -7.20 -10.72
C ILE A 74 7.26 -6.24 -10.48
N CYS A 75 6.16 -6.71 -9.88
CA CYS A 75 4.92 -5.96 -9.69
C CYS A 75 4.75 -5.45 -8.25
N GLY A 76 4.65 -6.35 -7.29
CA GLY A 76 4.39 -6.04 -5.88
C GLY A 76 2.98 -5.54 -5.58
N GLY A 77 2.12 -5.34 -6.58
CA GLY A 77 0.80 -4.73 -6.42
C GLY A 77 0.86 -3.26 -5.97
N CYS A 78 -0.24 -2.55 -6.01
CA CYS A 78 -0.30 -1.18 -5.50
C CYS A 78 -0.49 -1.17 -3.98
N ARG A 79 0.52 -0.78 -3.23
CA ARG A 79 0.49 -0.77 -1.76
C ARG A 79 -0.42 0.32 -1.20
N ALA A 80 -0.53 1.45 -1.89
CA ALA A 80 -1.48 2.50 -1.54
C ALA A 80 -2.93 2.01 -1.69
N ARG A 81 -3.24 1.29 -2.76
CA ARG A 81 -4.58 0.72 -2.97
C ARG A 81 -4.90 -0.34 -1.93
N ALA A 82 -3.96 -1.25 -1.63
CA ALA A 82 -4.12 -2.23 -0.57
C ALA A 82 -4.41 -1.57 0.78
N TYR A 83 -3.65 -0.55 1.14
CA TYR A 83 -3.85 0.19 2.39
C TYR A 83 -5.20 0.92 2.44
N ASN A 84 -5.55 1.64 1.38
CA ASN A 84 -6.79 2.43 1.37
C ASN A 84 -8.06 1.56 1.42
N TYR A 85 -8.01 0.35 0.89
CA TYR A 85 -9.17 -0.56 0.91
C TYR A 85 -9.18 -1.51 2.12
N PHE A 86 -8.03 -1.94 2.61
CA PHE A 86 -7.94 -2.96 3.67
C PHE A 86 -7.31 -2.44 4.98
N GLY A 87 -6.75 -1.23 4.99
CA GLY A 87 -6.02 -0.71 6.15
C GLY A 87 -4.66 -1.38 6.38
N ASP A 88 -4.16 -2.15 5.43
CA ASP A 88 -2.93 -2.93 5.54
C ASP A 88 -2.10 -2.80 4.26
N VAL A 89 -0.90 -2.25 4.37
CA VAL A 89 0.02 -2.08 3.23
C VAL A 89 0.51 -3.42 2.66
N LEU A 90 0.38 -4.50 3.39
CA LEU A 90 0.79 -5.85 2.99
C LEU A 90 -0.34 -6.67 2.37
N ALA A 91 -1.58 -6.19 2.44
CA ALA A 91 -2.74 -6.87 1.87
C ALA A 91 -2.60 -7.08 0.35
N PRO A 92 -3.30 -8.07 -0.22
CA PRO A 92 -3.37 -8.22 -1.66
C PRO A 92 -3.94 -6.96 -2.32
N ASP A 93 -3.41 -6.60 -3.48
CA ASP A 93 -3.91 -5.46 -4.24
C ASP A 93 -5.31 -5.75 -4.81
N PRO A 94 -6.38 -5.06 -4.37
CA PRO A 94 -7.74 -5.34 -4.83
C PRO A 94 -7.97 -4.99 -6.31
N GLY A 95 -7.09 -4.18 -6.90
CA GLY A 95 -7.16 -3.84 -8.32
C GLY A 95 -6.56 -4.88 -9.26
N CYS A 96 -5.98 -5.95 -8.73
CA CYS A 96 -5.43 -7.03 -9.53
C CYS A 96 -6.50 -8.09 -9.82
N ILE A 97 -6.58 -8.54 -11.08
CA ILE A 97 -7.53 -9.57 -11.49
C ILE A 97 -7.36 -10.89 -10.72
N TYR A 98 -6.13 -11.22 -10.33
CA TYR A 98 -5.84 -12.42 -9.53
C TYR A 98 -6.32 -12.30 -8.07
N ASN A 99 -6.64 -11.10 -7.61
CA ASN A 99 -7.16 -10.81 -6.26
C ASN A 99 -8.68 -10.53 -6.29
N SER A 100 -9.38 -10.96 -7.31
CA SER A 100 -10.82 -10.68 -7.49
C SER A 100 -11.70 -11.25 -6.36
N ALA A 101 -11.27 -12.32 -5.71
CA ALA A 101 -11.98 -12.89 -4.55
C ALA A 101 -11.94 -11.97 -3.34
N GLU A 102 -10.78 -11.38 -3.05
CA GLU A 102 -10.59 -10.40 -1.98
C GLU A 102 -11.40 -9.13 -2.23
N TRP A 103 -11.45 -8.68 -3.48
CA TRP A 103 -12.26 -7.53 -3.88
C TRP A 103 -13.76 -7.80 -3.68
N ARG A 104 -14.25 -8.96 -4.10
CA ARG A 104 -15.66 -9.35 -3.90
C ARG A 104 -16.03 -9.41 -2.43
N LYS A 105 -15.19 -10.02 -1.61
CA LYS A 105 -15.40 -10.07 -0.17
C LYS A 105 -15.48 -8.67 0.44
N LEU A 106 -14.58 -7.77 0.06
CA LEU A 106 -14.60 -6.38 0.53
C LEU A 106 -15.91 -5.67 0.13
N GLN A 107 -16.39 -5.86 -1.11
CA GLN A 107 -17.65 -5.29 -1.57
C GLN A 107 -18.83 -5.80 -0.74
N GLU A 108 -18.88 -7.09 -0.43
CA GLU A 108 -19.91 -7.69 0.41
C GLU A 108 -19.89 -7.10 1.83
N ASP A 109 -18.71 -6.93 2.42
CA ASP A 109 -18.55 -6.34 3.74
C ASP A 109 -18.99 -4.87 3.76
N ILE A 110 -18.66 -4.09 2.74
CA ILE A 110 -19.12 -2.71 2.58
C ILE A 110 -20.64 -2.64 2.47
N LEU A 111 -21.23 -3.52 1.68
CA LEU A 111 -22.70 -3.58 1.53
C LEU A 111 -23.38 -3.94 2.85
N ARG A 112 -22.83 -4.88 3.61
CA ARG A 112 -23.34 -5.26 4.95
C ARG A 112 -23.28 -4.08 5.92
N ILE A 113 -22.21 -3.28 5.88
CA ILE A 113 -22.06 -2.07 6.71
C ILE A 113 -23.11 -1.03 6.32
N LYS A 114 -23.30 -0.77 5.03
CA LYS A 114 -24.33 0.16 4.53
C LYS A 114 -25.73 -0.23 4.93
N VAL A 115 -26.05 -1.51 4.97
CA VAL A 115 -27.36 -2.00 5.42
C VAL A 115 -27.56 -1.80 6.92
N LYS A 116 -26.49 -1.83 7.72
CA LYS A 116 -26.55 -1.60 9.17
C LYS A 116 -26.58 -0.12 9.56
N VAL A 117 -26.08 0.77 8.71
CA VAL A 117 -26.17 2.22 8.92
C VAL A 117 -27.57 2.65 8.52
N SER A 118 -28.34 3.10 9.52
CA SER A 118 -29.73 3.52 9.38
C SER A 118 -29.96 4.46 8.17
N PRO A 119 -31.11 4.35 7.47
CA PRO A 119 -31.47 5.25 6.37
C PRO A 119 -31.48 6.74 6.71
N LEU A 120 -31.47 7.10 7.99
CA LEU A 120 -31.44 8.46 8.50
C LEU A 120 -30.09 9.18 8.30
N ALA A 121 -29.01 8.45 8.01
CA ALA A 121 -27.69 9.04 7.81
C ALA A 121 -27.48 9.66 6.41
N PHE A 122 -28.45 9.51 5.50
CA PHE A 122 -28.37 9.95 4.10
C PHE A 122 -29.53 10.88 3.68
N LYS A 123 -30.20 11.50 4.64
CA LYS A 123 -31.19 12.56 4.36
C LYS A 123 -30.56 13.94 4.44
#